data_63a3583e879a18b4c38abac2250092b3
#
_entry.id   63a3583e879a18b4c38abac2250092b3
#
_cell.length_a   1.000
_cell.length_b   1.000
_cell.length_c   1.000
_cell.angle_alpha   90.00
_cell.angle_beta   90.00
_cell.angle_gamma   90.00
#
_symmetry.space_group_name_H-M   'P 1'
#
loop_
_entity.id
_entity.type
_entity.pdbx_description
1 polymer ?
#
loop_
_entity_poly.entity_id
_entity_poly.type
_entity_poly.pdbx_seq_one_letter_code
_entity_poly.pdbx_strand_id
1 'polypeptide(L)'
;MYLSRLTFHTLPGKTYEVEEKLKALLTWVENAGGLNARIMRTHYGSLGAPDLIFEQEVKDPGTLETQIKTVTEKSDFEPWAAQVSALLEQSSKRELYEITATAPETRAPLI
;
A
#
# COMPACT_ATOMS: atom_id res chain seq x y z
N MET A 1 1.44 8.79 14.41
CA MET A 1 0.90 8.31 13.13
C MET A 1 2.03 7.77 12.27
N TYR A 2 1.80 6.64 11.64
CA TYR A 2 2.80 5.94 10.83
C TYR A 2 2.26 5.74 9.42
N LEU A 3 3.16 5.68 8.46
CA LEU A 3 2.84 5.40 7.06
C LEU A 3 3.40 4.03 6.68
N SER A 4 2.52 3.12 6.30
CA SER A 4 2.91 1.80 5.77
C SER A 4 2.87 1.85 4.25
N ARG A 5 3.96 1.44 3.63
CA ARG A 5 4.11 1.43 2.18
C ARG A 5 4.47 0.04 1.69
N LEU A 6 3.68 -0.48 0.75
CA LEU A 6 4.00 -1.68 0.01
C LEU A 6 4.39 -1.28 -1.41
N THR A 7 5.49 -1.82 -1.91
CA THR A 7 5.96 -1.51 -3.26
C THR A 7 5.94 -2.76 -4.12
N PHE A 8 5.57 -2.58 -5.39
CA PHE A 8 5.38 -3.69 -6.33
C PHE A 8 6.13 -3.41 -7.63
N HIS A 9 6.97 -4.37 -8.03
CA HIS A 9 7.63 -4.35 -9.34
C HIS A 9 6.93 -5.41 -10.19
N THR A 10 6.20 -4.97 -11.19
CA THR A 10 5.35 -5.84 -12.00
C THR A 10 6.11 -6.41 -13.19
N LEU A 11 5.69 -7.58 -13.65
CA LEU A 11 6.16 -8.12 -14.92
C LEU A 11 5.76 -7.19 -16.08
N PRO A 12 6.52 -7.17 -17.18
CA PRO A 12 6.19 -6.33 -18.32
C PRO A 12 4.75 -6.52 -18.78
N GLY A 13 4.03 -5.41 -18.94
CA GLY A 13 2.65 -5.42 -19.40
C GLY A 13 1.62 -5.83 -18.35
N LYS A 14 2.01 -6.06 -17.11
CA LYS A 14 1.11 -6.56 -16.06
C LYS A 14 0.72 -5.52 -15.01
N THR A 15 1.22 -4.30 -15.12
CA THR A 15 0.97 -3.25 -14.13
C THR A 15 -0.53 -2.99 -13.91
N TYR A 16 -1.29 -2.85 -14.99
CA TYR A 16 -2.72 -2.61 -14.88
C TYR A 16 -3.45 -3.76 -14.18
N GLU A 17 -3.10 -4.99 -14.53
CA GLU A 17 -3.73 -6.17 -13.94
C GLU A 17 -3.44 -6.25 -12.43
N VAL A 18 -2.21 -5.95 -12.02
CA VAL A 18 -1.84 -5.89 -10.60
C VAL A 18 -2.61 -4.78 -9.90
N GLU A 19 -2.69 -3.60 -10.51
CA GLU A 19 -3.43 -2.47 -9.94
C GLU A 19 -4.89 -2.83 -9.66
N GLU A 20 -5.54 -3.51 -10.59
CA GLU A 20 -6.93 -3.95 -10.42
C GLU A 20 -7.05 -4.93 -9.25
N LYS A 21 -6.10 -5.85 -9.11
CA LYS A 21 -6.12 -6.80 -7.99
C LYS A 21 -5.86 -6.13 -6.64
N LEU A 22 -5.05 -5.08 -6.61
CA LEU A 22 -4.77 -4.36 -5.36
C LEU A 22 -5.98 -3.62 -4.80
N LYS A 23 -7.01 -3.39 -5.61
CA LYS A 23 -8.23 -2.74 -5.14
C LYS A 23 -8.94 -3.54 -4.04
N ALA A 24 -8.82 -4.86 -4.05
CA ALA A 24 -9.37 -5.69 -2.97
C ALA A 24 -8.69 -5.35 -1.64
N LEU A 25 -7.40 -5.06 -1.67
CA LEU A 25 -6.64 -4.72 -0.48
C LEU A 25 -7.11 -3.41 0.14
N LEU A 26 -7.56 -2.44 -0.67
CA LEU A 26 -8.11 -1.19 -0.14
C LEU A 26 -9.26 -1.47 0.82
N THR A 27 -10.20 -2.32 0.42
CA THR A 27 -11.36 -2.67 1.24
C THR A 27 -10.94 -3.43 2.50
N TRP A 28 -10.07 -4.42 2.35
CA TRP A 28 -9.63 -5.23 3.48
C TRP A 28 -8.89 -4.39 4.53
N VAL A 29 -8.03 -3.50 4.08
CA VAL A 29 -7.22 -2.64 4.95
C VAL A 29 -8.10 -1.61 5.65
N GLU A 30 -9.02 -0.98 4.93
CA GLU A 30 -9.94 -0.01 5.51
C GLU A 30 -10.81 -0.66 6.59
N ASN A 31 -11.34 -1.85 6.33
CA ASN A 31 -12.15 -2.58 7.30
C ASN A 31 -11.35 -3.00 8.53
N ALA A 32 -10.03 -3.09 8.41
CA ALA A 32 -9.15 -3.48 9.52
C ALA A 32 -8.47 -2.28 10.20
N GLY A 33 -8.96 -1.07 9.95
CA GLY A 33 -8.50 0.14 10.66
C GLY A 33 -7.45 0.97 9.97
N GLY A 34 -7.14 0.68 8.70
CA GLY A 34 -6.24 1.52 7.92
C GLY A 34 -6.90 2.84 7.54
N LEU A 35 -6.11 3.89 7.51
CA LEU A 35 -6.57 5.24 7.21
C LEU A 35 -5.95 5.72 5.89
N ASN A 36 -6.75 6.41 5.10
CA ASN A 36 -6.27 7.03 3.87
C ASN A 36 -5.56 6.04 2.93
N ALA A 37 -6.07 4.80 2.84
CA ALA A 37 -5.51 3.78 1.98
C ALA A 37 -5.61 4.20 0.51
N ARG A 38 -4.53 4.02 -0.22
CA ARG A 38 -4.47 4.45 -1.62
C ARG A 38 -3.49 3.63 -2.43
N ILE A 39 -3.76 3.55 -3.72
CA ILE A 39 -2.87 2.93 -4.70
C ILE A 39 -2.32 4.05 -5.58
N MET A 40 -1.01 4.02 -5.81
CA MET A 40 -0.36 4.97 -6.69
C MET A 40 0.40 4.24 -7.77
N ARG A 41 0.35 4.77 -8.98
CA ARG A 41 1.14 4.30 -10.10
C ARG A 41 2.28 5.28 -10.30
N THR A 42 3.50 4.76 -10.44
CA THR A 42 4.66 5.63 -10.70
C THR A 42 4.50 6.31 -12.05
N HIS A 43 4.52 7.63 -12.04
CA HIS A 43 4.46 8.44 -13.26
C HIS A 43 5.88 8.81 -13.71
N TYR A 44 6.70 9.31 -12.77
CA TYR A 44 8.13 9.48 -12.96
C TYR A 44 8.84 8.81 -11.81
N GLY A 45 9.92 8.10 -12.11
CA GLY A 45 10.72 7.45 -11.10
C GLY A 45 12.15 7.30 -11.56
N SER A 46 13.07 7.21 -10.62
CA SER A 46 14.45 6.87 -10.92
C SER A 46 14.55 5.39 -11.28
N LEU A 47 15.71 5.00 -11.81
CA LEU A 47 15.97 3.61 -12.13
C LEU A 47 15.75 2.74 -10.89
N GLY A 48 14.98 1.66 -11.04
CA GLY A 48 14.67 0.76 -9.94
C GLY A 48 13.44 1.16 -9.12
N ALA A 49 12.75 2.26 -9.47
CA ALA A 49 11.51 2.64 -8.79
C ALA A 49 10.44 1.57 -8.99
N PRO A 50 9.55 1.36 -7.99
CA PRO A 50 8.44 0.42 -8.15
C PRO A 50 7.43 0.92 -9.18
N ASP A 51 6.65 0.00 -9.74
CA ASP A 51 5.59 0.35 -10.69
C ASP A 51 4.32 0.81 -9.98
N LEU A 52 4.02 0.18 -8.84
CA LEU A 52 2.85 0.48 -8.03
C LEU A 52 3.24 0.58 -6.57
N ILE A 53 2.51 1.42 -5.85
CA ILE A 53 2.68 1.60 -4.41
C ILE A 53 1.30 1.54 -3.76
N PHE A 54 1.21 0.80 -2.66
CA PHE A 54 0.03 0.78 -1.80
C PHE A 54 0.42 1.41 -0.47
N GLU A 55 -0.22 2.50 -0.10
CA GLU A 55 0.05 3.20 1.15
C GLU A 55 -1.18 3.27 2.03
N GLN A 56 -0.95 3.29 3.33
CA GLN A 56 -1.96 3.59 4.32
C GLN A 56 -1.31 4.22 5.54
N GLU A 57 -2.10 4.95 6.29
CA GLU A 57 -1.68 5.45 7.58
C GLU A 57 -2.25 4.55 8.67
N VAL A 58 -1.48 4.34 9.73
CA VAL A 58 -1.91 3.60 10.90
C VAL A 58 -1.50 4.35 12.16
N LYS A 59 -2.26 4.16 13.23
CA LYS A 59 -2.04 4.86 14.48
C LYS A 59 -0.70 4.51 15.10
N ASP A 60 -0.34 3.25 15.10
CA ASP A 60 0.89 2.74 15.69
C ASP A 60 1.27 1.39 15.04
N PRO A 61 2.51 0.92 15.26
CA PRO A 61 2.95 -0.36 14.69
C PRO A 61 2.12 -1.57 15.15
N GLY A 62 1.64 -1.55 16.38
CA GLY A 62 0.81 -2.66 16.90
C GLY A 62 -0.51 -2.77 16.15
N THR A 63 -1.11 -1.64 15.79
CA THR A 63 -2.32 -1.62 14.95
C THR A 63 -2.04 -2.24 13.58
N LEU A 64 -0.88 -1.93 12.99
CA LEU A 64 -0.50 -2.52 11.71
C LEU A 64 -0.33 -4.04 11.82
N GLU A 65 0.32 -4.51 12.86
CA GLU A 65 0.51 -5.95 13.07
C GLU A 65 -0.83 -6.69 13.20
N THR A 66 -1.75 -6.14 13.98
CA THR A 66 -3.10 -6.69 14.12
C THR A 66 -3.84 -6.69 12.79
N GLN A 67 -3.71 -5.61 12.02
CA GLN A 67 -4.32 -5.50 10.70
C GLN A 67 -3.78 -6.55 9.74
N ILE A 68 -2.46 -6.72 9.69
CA ILE A 68 -1.84 -7.74 8.84
C ILE A 68 -2.38 -9.11 9.18
N LYS A 69 -2.47 -9.44 10.47
CA LYS A 69 -3.02 -10.70 10.92
C LYS A 69 -4.47 -10.88 10.45
N THR A 70 -5.30 -9.88 10.67
CA THR A 70 -6.71 -9.91 10.27
C THR A 70 -6.87 -10.12 8.76
N VAL A 71 -6.09 -9.40 7.96
CA VAL A 71 -6.17 -9.49 6.50
C VAL A 71 -5.66 -10.86 6.00
N THR A 72 -4.53 -11.31 6.52
CA THR A 72 -3.92 -12.56 6.06
C THR A 72 -4.69 -13.82 6.48
N GLU A 73 -5.53 -13.72 7.51
CA GLU A 73 -6.37 -14.81 7.95
C GLU A 73 -7.67 -14.95 7.14
N LYS A 74 -7.97 -13.99 6.26
CA LYS A 74 -9.15 -14.10 5.42
C LYS A 74 -9.00 -15.26 4.43
N SER A 75 -10.09 -15.98 4.21
CA SER A 75 -10.07 -17.14 3.29
C SER A 75 -9.70 -16.74 1.86
N ASP A 76 -10.00 -15.51 1.47
CA ASP A 76 -9.70 -15.00 0.12
C ASP A 76 -8.26 -14.52 -0.04
N PHE A 77 -7.52 -14.37 1.05
CA PHE A 77 -6.20 -13.75 1.00
C PHE A 77 -5.17 -14.58 0.24
N GLU A 78 -5.02 -15.86 0.58
CA GLU A 78 -3.98 -16.70 -0.04
C GLU A 78 -4.15 -16.85 -1.55
N PRO A 79 -5.35 -17.15 -2.08
CA PRO A 79 -5.53 -17.19 -3.53
C PRO A 79 -5.22 -15.85 -4.20
N TRP A 80 -5.64 -14.76 -3.58
CA TRP A 80 -5.37 -13.41 -4.07
C TRP A 80 -3.87 -13.13 -4.08
N ALA A 81 -3.18 -13.43 -2.98
CA ALA A 81 -1.74 -13.20 -2.86
C ALA A 81 -0.95 -14.00 -3.90
N ALA A 82 -1.36 -15.24 -4.15
CA ALA A 82 -0.73 -16.07 -5.16
C ALA A 82 -0.91 -15.48 -6.56
N GLN A 83 -2.11 -14.97 -6.87
CA GLN A 83 -2.39 -14.34 -8.16
C GLN A 83 -1.56 -13.07 -8.36
N VAL A 84 -1.45 -12.24 -7.33
CA VAL A 84 -0.62 -11.02 -7.39
C VAL A 84 0.84 -11.40 -7.55
N SER A 85 1.36 -12.31 -6.75
CA SER A 85 2.76 -12.73 -6.81
C SER A 85 3.17 -13.24 -8.18
N ALA A 86 2.27 -13.95 -8.86
CA ALA A 86 2.55 -14.47 -10.21
C ALA A 86 2.75 -13.37 -11.25
N LEU A 87 2.35 -12.14 -10.97
CA LEU A 87 2.44 -11.00 -11.87
C LEU A 87 3.58 -10.05 -11.51
N LEU A 88 4.40 -10.40 -10.51
CA LEU A 88 5.48 -9.56 -10.02
C LEU A 88 6.84 -10.10 -10.45
N GLU A 89 7.79 -9.20 -10.69
CA GLU A 89 9.18 -9.55 -10.96
C GLU A 89 9.90 -10.03 -9.69
N GLN A 90 9.46 -9.51 -8.55
CA GLN A 90 10.05 -9.82 -7.25
C GLN A 90 8.98 -9.68 -6.18
N SER A 91 9.24 -10.22 -5.00
CA SER A 91 8.32 -10.09 -3.89
C SER A 91 8.09 -8.63 -3.54
N SER A 92 6.86 -8.30 -3.16
CA SER A 92 6.55 -6.97 -2.65
C SER A 92 7.36 -6.68 -1.39
N LYS A 93 7.65 -5.41 -1.17
CA LYS A 93 8.40 -4.96 0.00
C LYS A 93 7.54 -4.04 0.82
N ARG A 94 7.68 -4.14 2.13
CA ARG A 94 6.99 -3.25 3.07
C ARG A 94 7.98 -2.36 3.77
N GLU A 95 7.61 -1.10 3.90
CA GLU A 95 8.32 -0.12 4.71
C GLU A 95 7.34 0.53 5.66
N LEU A 96 7.79 0.83 6.86
CA LEU A 96 6.97 1.55 7.83
C LEU A 96 7.75 2.79 8.26
N TYR A 97 7.12 3.94 8.08
CA TYR A 97 7.71 5.23 8.44
C TYR A 97 6.93 5.86 9.57
N GLU A 98 7.64 6.43 10.53
CA GLU A 98 7.01 7.28 11.53
C GLU A 98 6.90 8.68 10.94
N ILE A 99 5.69 9.24 11.00
CA ILE A 99 5.48 10.61 10.56
C ILE A 99 5.92 11.52 11.70
N THR A 100 7.04 12.21 11.53
CA THR A 100 7.64 13.03 12.59
C THR A 100 7.22 14.48 12.55
N ALA A 101 6.73 14.94 11.40
CA ALA A 101 6.25 16.31 11.24
C ALA A 101 5.34 16.40 10.03
N THR A 102 4.33 17.25 10.14
CA THR A 102 3.46 17.60 9.01
C THR A 102 3.35 19.12 8.95
N ALA A 103 3.08 19.62 7.77
CA ALA A 103 2.82 21.05 7.63
C ALA A 103 1.55 21.42 8.42
N PRO A 104 1.52 22.58 9.07
CA PRO A 104 0.31 23.03 9.72
C PRO A 104 -0.78 23.30 8.69
N GLU A 105 -2.03 23.12 9.12
CA GLU A 105 -3.16 23.39 8.25
C GLU A 105 -3.18 24.87 7.88
N THR A 106 -3.27 25.17 6.60
CA THR A 106 -3.31 26.54 6.11
C THR A 106 -4.77 26.98 6.01
N ARG A 107 -5.11 28.05 6.73
CA ARG A 107 -6.50 28.51 6.80
C ARG A 107 -6.79 29.68 5.88
N ALA A 108 -5.77 30.39 5.49
CA ALA A 108 -5.91 31.54 4.63
C ALA A 108 -4.94 31.44 3.47
N PRO A 109 -5.30 32.01 2.32
CA PRO A 109 -4.35 32.06 1.22
C PRO A 109 -3.14 32.87 1.63
N LEU A 110 -1.98 32.37 1.26
CA LEU A 110 -0.74 33.04 1.57
C LEU A 110 -0.40 34.12 0.57
N ILE A 111 -0.93 33.99 -0.60
CA ILE A 111 -0.69 34.90 -1.70
C ILE A 111 -1.88 34.93 -2.63
#